data_f3435bc1df55b48db1e301b061030d90
#
_entry.id   f3435bc1df55b48db1e301b061030d90
#
_cell.length_a   1.000
_cell.length_b   1.000
_cell.length_c   1.000
_cell.angle_alpha   90.00
_cell.angle_beta   90.00
_cell.angle_gamma   90.00
#
_symmetry.space_group_name_H-M   'P 1'
#
loop_
_entity.id
_entity.type
_entity.pdbx_description
1 polymer ?
#
loop_
_entity_poly.entity_id
_entity_poly.type
_entity_poly.pdbx_seq_one_letter_code
_entity_poly.pdbx_strand_id
1 'polypeptide(L)'
;MSPRVKQLSLLFIGFYILILAFIIKLPHIVFIASFLWSLPLSSLLLSYFFLFKIKVNVEFPAGLTRGEEGKIIHRIEKGVFAPPMLTSRAVLPPPLVSIEPASLILAEGMGEERFFAVKRGVYRIKEVILSACDFLGIFQIRRKQKVEGEMIVYPSYVKFTSHLLFSGRGEEGMGGGQPSRGGVEFASVREWESGESPRRINWRLTAKWGRLFVVQHAQAGSRSQTIVIDCFPQGVFGDMKDNTFELSIKVAASLAWATLENGGDVTIVYADEEGKPFLSRYTSFTPILELLARLEAKSPLKLSSLLEELNLDEESSLVLLTSLPDESLLPFLRKQREMGNPPLLLLMDASSFGRTGWFSAPFLESVRAFATVAVIGREDNLKERLEKIWAIHSSI
;
A
#
# COMPACT_ATOMS: atom_id res chain seq x y z
N MET A 1 -33.67 -26.29 5.91
CA MET A 1 -33.58 -26.70 7.32
C MET A 1 -32.13 -26.44 7.77
N SER A 2 -31.92 -25.64 8.81
CA SER A 2 -30.56 -25.32 9.25
C SER A 2 -29.84 -26.59 9.75
N PRO A 3 -28.51 -26.71 9.60
CA PRO A 3 -27.75 -27.88 10.03
C PRO A 3 -27.96 -28.21 11.51
N ARG A 4 -28.19 -27.18 12.34
CA ARG A 4 -28.50 -27.35 13.78
C ARG A 4 -29.82 -28.08 14.04
N VAL A 5 -30.84 -27.84 13.19
CA VAL A 5 -32.15 -28.50 13.35
C VAL A 5 -32.06 -29.98 12.98
N LYS A 6 -31.26 -30.33 11.94
CA LYS A 6 -30.99 -31.74 11.58
C LYS A 6 -30.26 -32.48 12.70
N GLN A 7 -29.29 -31.84 13.33
CA GLN A 7 -28.51 -32.38 14.45
C GLN A 7 -29.38 -32.65 15.65
N LEU A 8 -30.22 -31.66 16.04
CA LEU A 8 -31.14 -31.79 17.15
C LEU A 8 -32.20 -32.91 16.92
N SER A 9 -32.76 -32.97 15.69
CA SER A 9 -33.77 -33.99 15.37
C SER A 9 -33.20 -35.39 15.44
N LEU A 10 -31.96 -35.62 15.02
CA LEU A 10 -31.29 -36.93 15.09
C LEU A 10 -31.07 -37.38 16.55
N LEU A 11 -30.64 -36.44 17.40
CA LEU A 11 -30.49 -36.71 18.83
C LEU A 11 -31.86 -37.02 19.53
N PHE A 12 -32.91 -36.28 19.18
CA PHE A 12 -34.24 -36.50 19.70
C PHE A 12 -34.81 -37.87 19.27
N ILE A 13 -34.64 -38.23 17.97
CA ILE A 13 -35.09 -39.53 17.46
C ILE A 13 -34.35 -40.67 18.18
N GLY A 14 -33.02 -40.57 18.31
CA GLY A 14 -32.24 -41.56 19.05
C GLY A 14 -32.64 -41.72 20.51
N PHE A 15 -32.89 -40.60 21.18
CA PHE A 15 -33.37 -40.59 22.57
C PHE A 15 -34.78 -41.19 22.71
N TYR A 16 -35.68 -40.86 21.77
CA TYR A 16 -37.02 -41.45 21.71
C TYR A 16 -36.99 -42.97 21.54
N ILE A 17 -36.16 -43.49 20.63
CA ILE A 17 -35.99 -44.92 20.41
C ILE A 17 -35.46 -45.60 21.68
N LEU A 18 -34.53 -44.97 22.37
CA LEU A 18 -33.98 -45.51 23.64
C LEU A 18 -35.03 -45.60 24.74
N ILE A 19 -35.87 -44.55 24.89
CA ILE A 19 -36.99 -44.57 25.85
C ILE A 19 -37.98 -45.69 25.48
N LEU A 20 -38.33 -45.83 24.22
CA LEU A 20 -39.28 -46.82 23.74
C LEU A 20 -38.73 -48.24 23.95
N ALA A 21 -37.45 -48.47 23.72
CA ALA A 21 -36.77 -49.73 23.97
C ALA A 21 -36.77 -50.10 25.49
N PHE A 22 -36.62 -49.11 26.36
CA PHE A 22 -36.67 -49.30 27.81
C PHE A 22 -38.09 -49.66 28.32
N ILE A 23 -39.12 -49.03 27.72
CA ILE A 23 -40.54 -49.32 28.07
C ILE A 23 -40.92 -50.72 27.62
N ILE A 24 -40.50 -51.18 26.49
CA ILE A 24 -40.83 -52.53 25.94
C ILE A 24 -40.12 -53.66 26.72
N LYS A 25 -39.09 -53.32 27.51
CA LYS A 25 -38.34 -54.28 28.38
C LYS A 25 -37.64 -55.42 27.59
N LEU A 26 -37.25 -55.16 26.33
CA LEU A 26 -36.50 -56.12 25.53
C LEU A 26 -35.00 -55.79 25.61
N PRO A 27 -34.17 -56.54 26.37
CA PRO A 27 -32.79 -56.18 26.66
C PRO A 27 -31.92 -56.02 25.42
N HIS A 28 -32.15 -56.79 24.36
CA HIS A 28 -31.41 -56.70 23.11
C HIS A 28 -31.65 -55.39 22.36
N ILE A 29 -32.91 -54.90 22.37
CA ILE A 29 -33.26 -53.64 21.72
C ILE A 29 -32.68 -52.46 22.51
N VAL A 30 -32.69 -52.52 23.85
CA VAL A 30 -32.05 -51.51 24.70
C VAL A 30 -30.54 -51.44 24.44
N PHE A 31 -29.88 -52.60 24.31
CA PHE A 31 -28.46 -52.67 24.01
C PHE A 31 -28.13 -52.04 22.62
N ILE A 32 -28.87 -52.46 21.59
CA ILE A 32 -28.68 -51.91 20.22
C ILE A 32 -28.95 -50.41 20.19
N ALA A 33 -30.03 -49.94 20.81
CA ALA A 33 -30.38 -48.53 20.88
C ALA A 33 -29.30 -47.70 21.61
N SER A 34 -28.80 -48.23 22.75
CA SER A 34 -27.72 -47.57 23.51
C SER A 34 -26.43 -47.50 22.72
N PHE A 35 -26.06 -48.56 21.99
CA PHE A 35 -24.90 -48.61 21.14
C PHE A 35 -25.01 -47.60 19.99
N LEU A 36 -26.14 -47.59 19.26
CA LEU A 36 -26.39 -46.65 18.17
C LEU A 36 -26.37 -45.20 18.65
N TRP A 37 -26.87 -44.91 19.86
CA TRP A 37 -26.88 -43.56 20.42
C TRP A 37 -25.49 -43.13 20.92
N SER A 38 -24.66 -44.10 21.37
CA SER A 38 -23.29 -43.81 21.82
C SER A 38 -22.35 -43.43 20.66
N LEU A 39 -22.63 -43.87 19.41
CA LEU A 39 -21.79 -43.58 18.26
C LEU A 39 -21.64 -42.09 17.95
N PRO A 40 -22.70 -41.27 17.84
CA PRO A 40 -22.52 -39.83 17.60
C PRO A 40 -21.83 -39.12 18.77
N LEU A 41 -22.06 -39.57 20.01
CA LEU A 41 -21.39 -38.98 21.16
C LEU A 41 -19.90 -39.31 21.19
N SER A 42 -19.51 -40.56 20.91
CA SER A 42 -18.10 -40.98 20.82
C SER A 42 -17.40 -40.28 19.67
N SER A 43 -18.07 -40.15 18.52
CA SER A 43 -17.55 -39.40 17.35
C SER A 43 -17.27 -37.93 17.68
N LEU A 44 -18.20 -37.29 18.37
CA LEU A 44 -18.05 -35.90 18.82
C LEU A 44 -16.87 -35.74 19.80
N LEU A 45 -16.80 -36.59 20.83
CA LEU A 45 -15.73 -36.54 21.83
C LEU A 45 -14.34 -36.77 21.21
N LEU A 46 -14.25 -37.77 20.34
CA LEU A 46 -13.01 -38.09 19.66
C LEU A 46 -12.55 -36.95 18.76
N SER A 47 -13.46 -36.39 17.98
CA SER A 47 -13.16 -35.26 17.08
C SER A 47 -12.78 -34.00 17.88
N TYR A 48 -13.45 -33.75 18.99
CA TYR A 48 -13.09 -32.67 19.91
C TYR A 48 -11.67 -32.85 20.45
N PHE A 49 -11.34 -34.06 20.94
CA PHE A 49 -10.02 -34.38 21.45
C PHE A 49 -8.90 -34.17 20.40
N PHE A 50 -9.11 -34.66 19.16
CA PHE A 50 -8.14 -34.45 18.10
C PHE A 50 -8.02 -32.98 17.68
N LEU A 51 -9.15 -32.27 17.55
CA LEU A 51 -9.09 -30.84 17.17
C LEU A 51 -8.33 -30.02 18.22
N PHE A 52 -8.41 -30.36 19.50
CA PHE A 52 -7.69 -29.65 20.55
C PHE A 52 -6.18 -29.94 20.57
N LYS A 53 -5.74 -31.06 20.05
CA LYS A 53 -4.32 -31.40 19.92
C LYS A 53 -3.66 -30.82 18.69
N ILE A 54 -4.44 -30.44 17.67
CA ILE A 54 -3.90 -29.88 16.44
C ILE A 54 -3.35 -28.48 16.72
N LYS A 55 -2.12 -28.24 16.28
CA LYS A 55 -1.55 -26.92 16.17
C LYS A 55 -1.34 -26.60 14.70
N VAL A 56 -1.72 -25.38 14.32
CA VAL A 56 -1.57 -24.87 12.98
C VAL A 56 -0.62 -23.69 13.03
N ASN A 57 0.46 -23.79 12.26
CA ASN A 57 1.36 -22.69 12.00
C ASN A 57 0.83 -21.91 10.79
N VAL A 58 0.86 -20.59 10.88
CA VAL A 58 0.31 -19.71 9.85
C VAL A 58 1.40 -18.79 9.37
N GLU A 59 1.65 -18.83 8.06
CA GLU A 59 2.61 -17.96 7.38
C GLU A 59 1.83 -16.86 6.67
N PHE A 60 2.16 -15.61 7.01
CA PHE A 60 1.57 -14.43 6.40
C PHE A 60 2.49 -13.89 5.32
N PRO A 61 1.96 -13.32 4.21
CA PRO A 61 2.79 -12.63 3.23
C PRO A 61 3.47 -11.42 3.88
N ALA A 62 4.76 -11.23 3.58
CA ALA A 62 5.54 -10.12 4.13
C ALA A 62 5.02 -8.74 3.70
N GLY A 63 4.45 -8.65 2.51
CA GLY A 63 3.85 -7.43 1.96
C GLY A 63 2.94 -7.74 0.78
N LEU A 64 1.93 -6.90 0.61
CA LEU A 64 0.92 -7.01 -0.45
C LEU A 64 0.52 -5.60 -0.88
N THR A 65 0.24 -5.39 -2.15
CA THR A 65 -0.25 -4.10 -2.64
C THR A 65 -1.77 -4.00 -2.49
N ARG A 66 -2.27 -2.83 -2.17
CA ARG A 66 -3.71 -2.56 -2.14
C ARG A 66 -4.38 -2.96 -3.46
N GLY A 67 -5.45 -3.73 -3.37
CA GLY A 67 -6.19 -4.22 -4.54
C GLY A 67 -5.70 -5.56 -5.07
N GLU A 68 -4.70 -6.18 -4.46
CA GLU A 68 -4.22 -7.51 -4.81
C GLU A 68 -4.82 -8.60 -3.90
N GLU A 69 -4.89 -9.81 -4.45
CA GLU A 69 -5.20 -11.00 -3.66
C GLU A 69 -3.95 -11.48 -2.95
N GLY A 70 -4.08 -11.72 -1.65
CA GLY A 70 -3.04 -12.32 -0.83
C GLY A 70 -3.38 -13.77 -0.48
N LYS A 71 -2.34 -14.53 -0.14
CA LYS A 71 -2.44 -15.92 0.31
C LYS A 71 -1.83 -16.05 1.69
N ILE A 72 -2.58 -16.68 2.60
CA ILE A 72 -2.11 -17.10 3.91
C ILE A 72 -1.95 -18.60 3.88
N ILE A 73 -0.76 -19.08 4.23
CA ILE A 73 -0.45 -20.50 4.22
C ILE A 73 -0.64 -21.05 5.64
N HIS A 74 -1.52 -22.03 5.77
CA HIS A 74 -1.78 -22.74 7.02
C HIS A 74 -1.12 -24.11 6.97
N ARG A 75 -0.25 -24.43 7.94
CA ARG A 75 0.45 -25.73 8.03
C ARG A 75 0.09 -26.44 9.33
N ILE A 76 -0.30 -27.71 9.21
CA ILE A 76 -0.52 -28.58 10.38
C ILE A 76 0.84 -29.12 10.83
N GLU A 77 1.08 -29.14 12.15
CA GLU A 77 2.23 -29.85 12.71
C GLU A 77 2.13 -31.36 12.37
N LYS A 78 3.24 -31.91 11.88
CA LYS A 78 3.29 -33.32 11.44
C LYS A 78 3.01 -34.29 12.58
N GLY A 79 2.37 -35.43 12.25
CA GLY A 79 2.15 -36.55 13.19
C GLY A 79 0.87 -36.45 14.00
N VAL A 80 -0.04 -35.53 13.69
CA VAL A 80 -1.31 -35.40 14.37
C VAL A 80 -2.44 -35.98 13.48
N PHE A 81 -3.23 -36.87 14.09
CA PHE A 81 -4.47 -37.35 13.46
C PHE A 81 -5.50 -36.21 13.47
N ALA A 82 -6.00 -35.83 12.31
CA ALA A 82 -6.96 -34.73 12.20
C ALA A 82 -8.38 -35.24 11.88
N PRO A 83 -9.42 -34.59 12.43
CA PRO A 83 -10.80 -34.92 12.09
C PRO A 83 -11.09 -34.54 10.62
N PRO A 84 -12.14 -35.14 10.02
CA PRO A 84 -12.51 -34.88 8.63
C PRO A 84 -12.86 -33.40 8.38
N MET A 85 -12.68 -32.96 7.13
CA MET A 85 -13.04 -31.63 6.68
C MET A 85 -12.45 -30.51 7.54
N LEU A 86 -11.20 -30.70 8.00
CA LEU A 86 -10.52 -29.69 8.77
C LEU A 86 -10.25 -28.45 7.90
N THR A 87 -10.74 -27.31 8.34
CA THR A 87 -10.50 -26.01 7.72
C THR A 87 -9.91 -25.05 8.73
N SER A 88 -9.06 -24.16 8.26
CA SER A 88 -8.50 -23.06 9.05
C SER A 88 -8.84 -21.72 8.40
N ARG A 89 -9.18 -20.73 9.20
CA ARG A 89 -9.47 -19.39 8.75
C ARG A 89 -8.85 -18.36 9.70
N ALA A 90 -8.08 -17.44 9.15
CA ALA A 90 -7.56 -16.32 9.91
C ALA A 90 -8.68 -15.32 10.26
N VAL A 91 -8.65 -14.79 11.48
CA VAL A 91 -9.53 -13.68 11.87
C VAL A 91 -8.91 -12.39 11.38
N LEU A 92 -9.24 -12.03 10.13
CA LEU A 92 -8.72 -10.84 9.49
C LEU A 92 -9.43 -9.59 10.03
N PRO A 93 -8.68 -8.55 10.43
CA PRO A 93 -9.28 -7.28 10.79
C PRO A 93 -9.84 -6.58 9.53
N PRO A 94 -10.99 -5.88 9.62
CA PRO A 94 -11.43 -5.01 8.55
C PRO A 94 -10.35 -3.94 8.26
N PRO A 95 -10.07 -3.62 6.99
CA PRO A 95 -10.81 -3.90 5.77
C PRO A 95 -10.24 -5.08 4.94
N LEU A 96 -9.57 -6.04 5.55
CA LEU A 96 -9.17 -7.27 4.87
C LEU A 96 -10.38 -8.20 4.74
N VAL A 97 -10.60 -8.76 3.57
CA VAL A 97 -11.75 -9.63 3.29
C VAL A 97 -11.25 -11.03 2.92
N SER A 98 -11.52 -12.01 3.76
CA SER A 98 -11.26 -13.41 3.42
C SER A 98 -12.25 -13.88 2.36
N ILE A 99 -11.74 -14.47 1.27
CA ILE A 99 -12.53 -15.01 0.16
C ILE A 99 -12.94 -16.44 0.50
N GLU A 100 -11.96 -17.29 0.79
CA GLU A 100 -12.17 -18.71 1.08
C GLU A 100 -11.28 -19.14 2.26
N PRO A 101 -11.82 -19.96 3.21
CA PRO A 101 -10.99 -20.54 4.27
C PRO A 101 -10.04 -21.59 3.70
N ALA A 102 -8.87 -21.74 4.30
CA ALA A 102 -7.93 -22.79 3.93
C ALA A 102 -8.50 -24.18 4.27
N SER A 103 -8.69 -25.01 3.25
CA SER A 103 -8.97 -26.44 3.42
C SER A 103 -7.67 -27.17 3.70
N LEU A 104 -7.54 -27.73 4.92
CA LEU A 104 -6.34 -28.45 5.35
C LEU A 104 -6.45 -29.90 4.90
N ILE A 105 -5.77 -30.26 3.80
CA ILE A 105 -5.71 -31.62 3.29
C ILE A 105 -4.71 -32.41 4.12
N LEU A 106 -5.18 -33.49 4.76
CA LEU A 106 -4.37 -34.33 5.64
C LEU A 106 -3.09 -34.88 4.99
N ALA A 107 -3.17 -35.22 3.69
CA ALA A 107 -2.04 -35.79 2.95
C ALA A 107 -0.90 -34.77 2.76
N GLU A 108 -1.21 -33.51 2.58
CA GLU A 108 -0.23 -32.45 2.32
C GLU A 108 0.15 -31.69 3.60
N GLY A 109 -0.70 -31.73 4.62
CA GLY A 109 -0.50 -31.02 5.89
C GLY A 109 -0.55 -29.50 5.76
N MET A 110 -1.02 -28.97 4.63
CA MET A 110 -1.09 -27.54 4.35
C MET A 110 -2.37 -27.15 3.60
N GLY A 111 -2.72 -25.88 3.69
CA GLY A 111 -3.82 -25.28 2.96
C GLY A 111 -3.59 -23.78 2.76
N GLU A 112 -4.18 -23.22 1.72
CA GLU A 112 -4.09 -21.79 1.38
C GLU A 112 -5.42 -21.11 1.67
N GLU A 113 -5.39 -20.00 2.40
CA GLU A 113 -6.51 -19.08 2.55
C GLU A 113 -6.28 -17.88 1.65
N ARG A 114 -7.28 -17.54 0.82
CA ARG A 114 -7.24 -16.35 -0.04
C ARG A 114 -7.98 -15.21 0.62
N PHE A 115 -7.40 -14.03 0.53
CA PHE A 115 -8.00 -12.80 1.02
C PHE A 115 -7.72 -11.64 0.07
N PHE A 116 -8.51 -10.57 0.19
CA PHE A 116 -8.37 -9.36 -0.61
C PHE A 116 -8.04 -8.17 0.28
N ALA A 117 -7.01 -7.39 -0.08
CA ALA A 117 -6.60 -6.21 0.65
C ALA A 117 -7.26 -4.95 0.08
N VAL A 118 -8.29 -4.44 0.74
CA VAL A 118 -9.07 -3.29 0.27
C VAL A 118 -8.41 -1.95 0.60
N LYS A 119 -7.69 -1.86 1.72
CA LYS A 119 -7.03 -0.63 2.19
C LYS A 119 -5.59 -0.94 2.58
N ARG A 120 -4.69 0.01 2.31
CA ARG A 120 -3.32 -0.05 2.81
C ARG A 120 -3.28 0.05 4.34
N GLY A 121 -2.23 -0.45 4.95
CA GLY A 121 -2.05 -0.37 6.39
C GLY A 121 -1.21 -1.51 6.94
N VAL A 122 -1.00 -1.49 8.26
CA VAL A 122 -0.36 -2.57 9.00
C VAL A 122 -1.42 -3.33 9.77
N TYR A 123 -1.54 -4.62 9.48
CA TYR A 123 -2.59 -5.47 10.03
C TYR A 123 -1.98 -6.54 10.91
N ARG A 124 -2.42 -6.59 12.18
CA ARG A 124 -2.02 -7.62 13.13
C ARG A 124 -3.10 -8.67 13.23
N ILE A 125 -2.73 -9.92 12.95
CA ILE A 125 -3.61 -11.07 13.03
C ILE A 125 -3.27 -11.82 14.30
N LYS A 126 -4.27 -12.00 15.19
CA LYS A 126 -4.08 -12.55 16.54
C LYS A 126 -4.67 -13.93 16.71
N GLU A 127 -5.61 -14.33 15.87
CA GLU A 127 -6.36 -15.57 16.02
C GLU A 127 -6.63 -16.23 14.67
N VAL A 128 -6.67 -17.55 14.68
CA VAL A 128 -7.25 -18.39 13.63
C VAL A 128 -8.36 -19.24 14.19
N ILE A 129 -9.38 -19.49 13.39
CA ILE A 129 -10.50 -20.36 13.70
C ILE A 129 -10.28 -21.68 12.96
N LEU A 130 -10.09 -22.75 13.72
CA LEU A 130 -10.08 -24.10 13.22
C LEU A 130 -11.52 -24.65 13.27
N SER A 131 -11.98 -25.21 12.17
CA SER A 131 -13.29 -25.84 12.08
C SER A 131 -13.15 -27.24 11.47
N ALA A 132 -13.79 -28.21 12.05
CA ALA A 132 -13.79 -29.58 11.53
C ALA A 132 -15.17 -30.20 11.75
N CYS A 133 -15.49 -31.23 10.95
CA CYS A 133 -16.63 -32.08 11.22
C CYS A 133 -16.20 -33.23 12.12
N ASP A 134 -17.15 -33.77 12.87
CA ASP A 134 -16.94 -35.06 13.56
C ASP A 134 -16.81 -36.21 12.56
N PHE A 135 -16.33 -37.37 12.97
CA PHE A 135 -16.10 -38.52 12.08
C PHE A 135 -17.35 -39.02 11.37
N LEU A 136 -18.54 -38.78 11.93
CA LEU A 136 -19.83 -39.11 11.33
C LEU A 136 -20.40 -37.96 10.46
N GLY A 137 -19.75 -36.79 10.43
CA GLY A 137 -20.23 -35.64 9.69
C GLY A 137 -21.49 -34.97 10.25
N ILE A 138 -21.86 -35.30 11.49
CA ILE A 138 -23.10 -34.83 12.15
C ILE A 138 -22.85 -33.45 12.79
N PHE A 139 -21.71 -33.28 13.48
CA PHE A 139 -21.41 -32.08 14.27
C PHE A 139 -20.25 -31.32 13.68
N GLN A 140 -20.38 -29.99 13.67
CA GLN A 140 -19.29 -29.08 13.36
C GLN A 140 -18.69 -28.51 14.63
N ILE A 141 -17.39 -28.73 14.82
CA ILE A 141 -16.63 -28.28 15.99
C ILE A 141 -15.77 -27.12 15.56
N ARG A 142 -15.64 -26.12 16.43
CA ARG A 142 -14.79 -24.95 16.19
C ARG A 142 -13.91 -24.66 17.38
N ARG A 143 -12.67 -24.28 17.11
CA ARG A 143 -11.70 -23.85 18.11
C ARG A 143 -10.97 -22.62 17.62
N LYS A 144 -10.71 -21.67 18.53
CA LYS A 144 -9.81 -20.56 18.28
C LYS A 144 -8.40 -20.92 18.75
N GLN A 145 -7.41 -20.59 17.92
CA GLN A 145 -6.00 -20.70 18.24
C GLN A 145 -5.36 -19.31 18.13
N LYS A 146 -4.59 -18.92 19.14
CA LYS A 146 -3.81 -17.69 19.09
C LYS A 146 -2.65 -17.85 18.11
N VAL A 147 -2.42 -16.84 17.29
CA VAL A 147 -1.29 -16.71 16.37
C VAL A 147 -0.80 -15.28 16.46
N GLU A 148 0.45 -15.07 16.14
CA GLU A 148 1.02 -13.74 16.03
C GLU A 148 1.53 -13.55 14.62
N GLY A 149 0.93 -12.61 13.90
CA GLY A 149 1.34 -12.26 12.54
C GLY A 149 1.10 -10.79 12.28
N GLU A 150 2.04 -10.19 11.60
CA GLU A 150 1.92 -8.82 11.09
C GLU A 150 2.05 -8.86 9.58
N MET A 151 1.19 -8.12 8.89
CA MET A 151 1.18 -8.03 7.45
C MET A 151 1.07 -6.56 7.05
N ILE A 152 1.88 -6.14 6.11
CA ILE A 152 1.86 -4.79 5.56
C ILE A 152 1.16 -4.82 4.21
N VAL A 153 0.13 -3.98 4.07
CA VAL A 153 -0.50 -3.70 2.78
C VAL A 153 -0.01 -2.36 2.28
N TYR A 154 0.78 -2.39 1.23
CA TYR A 154 1.35 -1.21 0.59
C TYR A 154 0.31 -0.42 -0.20
N PRO A 155 0.49 0.90 -0.37
CA PRO A 155 -0.32 1.68 -1.27
C PRO A 155 -0.15 1.21 -2.72
N SER A 156 -1.21 1.28 -3.51
CA SER A 156 -1.10 1.13 -4.96
C SER A 156 -0.38 2.34 -5.56
N TYR A 157 0.37 2.13 -6.62
CA TYR A 157 1.04 3.19 -7.37
C TYR A 157 1.00 2.91 -8.87
N VAL A 158 1.25 3.94 -9.65
CA VAL A 158 1.26 3.85 -11.11
C VAL A 158 2.68 4.10 -11.60
N LYS A 159 3.18 3.18 -12.41
CA LYS A 159 4.46 3.35 -13.09
C LYS A 159 4.27 4.23 -14.31
N PHE A 160 4.96 5.35 -14.36
CA PHE A 160 4.96 6.23 -15.51
C PHE A 160 6.40 6.66 -15.83
N THR A 161 6.68 6.86 -17.12
CA THR A 161 8.01 7.25 -17.57
C THR A 161 8.06 8.77 -17.66
N SER A 162 8.91 9.36 -16.87
CA SER A 162 9.13 10.80 -16.90
C SER A 162 10.49 11.09 -17.51
N HIS A 163 10.58 11.10 -18.82
CA HIS A 163 11.80 11.52 -19.51
C HIS A 163 12.16 13.01 -19.26
N LEU A 164 11.25 13.76 -18.65
CA LEU A 164 11.33 15.20 -18.45
C LEU A 164 11.51 15.63 -16.98
N LEU A 165 11.56 14.69 -16.02
CA LEU A 165 11.69 15.03 -14.60
C LEU A 165 12.96 15.81 -14.24
N PHE A 166 13.93 15.85 -15.15
CA PHE A 166 15.30 16.30 -14.87
C PHE A 166 15.90 17.19 -15.97
N SER A 167 15.08 17.86 -16.75
CA SER A 167 15.55 18.98 -17.54
C SER A 167 15.90 20.14 -16.61
N GLY A 168 17.02 19.98 -15.90
CA GLY A 168 17.64 21.09 -15.21
C GLY A 168 17.85 22.20 -16.23
N ARG A 169 17.62 23.46 -15.87
CA ARG A 169 17.89 24.68 -16.62
C ARG A 169 19.19 24.56 -17.41
N GLY A 170 19.10 24.08 -18.64
CA GLY A 170 20.10 24.11 -19.64
C GLY A 170 19.45 24.73 -20.87
N GLU A 171 19.90 25.91 -21.24
CA GLU A 171 19.45 26.67 -22.39
C GLU A 171 19.20 25.80 -23.62
N GLU A 172 18.11 26.10 -24.32
CA GLU A 172 17.73 25.54 -25.61
C GLU A 172 18.91 25.60 -26.59
N GLY A 173 19.47 24.45 -26.90
CA GLY A 173 20.51 24.27 -27.93
C GLY A 173 20.21 23.02 -28.75
N MET A 174 19.68 23.24 -29.97
CA MET A 174 19.40 22.26 -31.02
C MET A 174 20.44 21.12 -31.09
N GLY A 175 19.98 19.87 -31.08
CA GLY A 175 20.81 18.75 -31.51
C GLY A 175 20.23 17.39 -31.15
N GLY A 176 19.46 16.80 -32.07
CA GLY A 176 18.98 15.42 -31.97
C GLY A 176 20.13 14.42 -31.85
N GLY A 177 20.15 13.66 -30.74
CA GLY A 177 21.08 12.56 -30.54
C GLY A 177 20.37 11.43 -29.78
N GLN A 178 20.47 10.21 -30.32
CA GLN A 178 19.91 8.99 -29.74
C GLN A 178 20.51 8.69 -28.35
N PRO A 179 19.75 8.09 -27.42
CA PRO A 179 20.24 7.76 -26.09
C PRO A 179 21.27 6.62 -26.16
N SER A 180 22.52 6.91 -25.76
CA SER A 180 23.54 5.87 -25.57
C SER A 180 23.42 5.25 -24.15
N ARG A 181 23.48 3.93 -24.10
CA ARG A 181 23.64 3.14 -22.88
C ARG A 181 24.96 3.48 -22.18
N GLY A 182 24.90 4.20 -21.06
CA GLY A 182 26.08 4.46 -20.22
C GLY A 182 26.10 5.89 -19.70
N GLY A 183 25.55 6.07 -18.55
CA GLY A 183 25.36 7.26 -17.75
C GLY A 183 26.46 8.31 -17.64
N VAL A 184 26.64 9.13 -18.63
CA VAL A 184 27.21 10.48 -18.49
C VAL A 184 26.56 11.35 -19.54
N GLU A 185 25.63 12.23 -19.16
CA GLU A 185 25.02 13.17 -20.08
C GLU A 185 26.05 14.21 -20.56
N PHE A 186 26.17 14.32 -21.86
CA PHE A 186 26.92 15.41 -22.54
C PHE A 186 26.13 16.70 -22.40
N ALA A 187 26.57 17.62 -21.53
CA ALA A 187 25.87 18.89 -21.37
C ALA A 187 26.33 19.96 -22.38
N SER A 188 27.61 20.13 -22.58
CA SER A 188 28.12 21.07 -23.55
C SER A 188 29.61 20.84 -23.82
N VAL A 189 30.08 21.37 -24.94
CA VAL A 189 31.50 21.43 -25.27
C VAL A 189 31.87 22.91 -25.33
N ARG A 190 32.80 23.35 -24.51
CA ARG A 190 33.36 24.70 -24.56
C ARG A 190 34.85 24.70 -24.79
N GLU A 191 35.38 25.84 -25.23
CA GLU A 191 36.83 26.00 -25.31
C GLU A 191 37.49 25.95 -23.93
N TRP A 192 38.65 25.30 -23.85
CA TRP A 192 39.44 25.18 -22.63
C TRP A 192 39.98 26.55 -22.21
N GLU A 193 39.92 26.89 -20.94
CA GLU A 193 40.47 28.10 -20.38
C GLU A 193 41.73 27.83 -19.57
N SER A 194 42.66 28.78 -19.58
CA SER A 194 43.94 28.66 -18.91
C SER A 194 43.78 28.51 -17.41
N GLY A 195 44.25 27.38 -16.84
CA GLY A 195 44.10 27.03 -15.42
C GLY A 195 43.26 25.76 -15.15
N GLU A 196 42.60 25.22 -16.16
CA GLU A 196 41.84 23.99 -16.03
C GLU A 196 42.69 22.73 -16.20
N SER A 197 42.27 21.64 -15.54
CA SER A 197 42.97 20.36 -15.62
C SER A 197 42.98 19.78 -17.03
N PRO A 198 44.17 19.49 -17.62
CA PRO A 198 44.29 18.90 -18.95
C PRO A 198 43.60 17.55 -19.13
N ARG A 199 43.29 16.86 -18.05
CA ARG A 199 42.58 15.56 -18.07
C ARG A 199 41.13 15.65 -18.57
N ARG A 200 40.55 16.86 -18.61
CA ARG A 200 39.18 17.11 -19.11
C ARG A 200 39.10 17.43 -20.58
N ILE A 201 40.26 17.55 -21.26
CA ILE A 201 40.31 17.88 -22.67
C ILE A 201 39.82 16.72 -23.53
N ASN A 202 38.88 17.01 -24.41
CA ASN A 202 38.41 16.06 -25.41
C ASN A 202 39.34 16.07 -26.62
N TRP A 203 40.36 15.24 -26.61
CA TRP A 203 41.37 15.15 -27.64
C TRP A 203 40.84 14.89 -29.05
N ARG A 204 39.68 14.19 -29.14
CA ARG A 204 39.03 13.89 -30.42
C ARG A 204 38.43 15.14 -31.09
N LEU A 205 37.77 15.99 -30.31
CA LEU A 205 37.24 17.28 -30.80
C LEU A 205 38.34 18.28 -31.03
N THR A 206 39.33 18.32 -30.14
CA THR A 206 40.55 19.14 -30.27
C THR A 206 41.27 18.83 -31.56
N ALA A 207 41.46 17.56 -31.92
CA ALA A 207 42.08 17.16 -33.18
C ALA A 207 41.28 17.56 -34.43
N LYS A 208 39.95 17.60 -34.32
CA LYS A 208 39.08 17.97 -35.46
C LYS A 208 39.01 19.46 -35.70
N TRP A 209 39.07 20.28 -34.65
CA TRP A 209 38.82 21.72 -34.73
C TRP A 209 40.06 22.59 -34.48
N GLY A 210 41.19 21.99 -34.11
CA GLY A 210 42.43 22.68 -33.86
C GLY A 210 42.49 23.61 -32.64
N ARG A 211 41.47 23.51 -31.75
CA ARG A 211 41.36 24.27 -30.51
C ARG A 211 41.09 23.32 -29.38
N LEU A 212 41.54 23.66 -28.17
CA LEU A 212 41.32 22.83 -26.98
C LEU A 212 39.88 22.90 -26.52
N PHE A 213 39.20 21.78 -26.52
CA PHE A 213 37.83 21.66 -26.06
C PHE A 213 37.75 20.81 -24.79
N VAL A 214 36.96 21.28 -23.84
CA VAL A 214 36.62 20.56 -22.62
C VAL A 214 35.15 20.09 -22.68
N VAL A 215 34.93 18.83 -22.38
CA VAL A 215 33.57 18.34 -22.15
C VAL A 215 33.14 18.81 -20.78
N GLN A 216 32.19 19.70 -20.75
CA GLN A 216 31.43 19.99 -19.55
C GLN A 216 30.42 18.87 -19.38
N HIS A 217 30.63 18.03 -18.38
CA HIS A 217 29.53 17.17 -17.92
C HIS A 217 28.55 18.10 -17.23
N ALA A 218 27.27 18.02 -17.58
CA ALA A 218 26.26 18.59 -16.72
C ALA A 218 26.50 17.99 -15.34
N GLN A 219 26.75 18.79 -14.34
CA GLN A 219 26.45 18.37 -12.99
C GLN A 219 24.97 17.98 -13.06
N ALA A 220 24.69 16.69 -12.93
CA ALA A 220 23.33 16.25 -12.73
C ALA A 220 22.85 17.07 -11.55
N GLY A 221 22.06 18.12 -11.84
CA GLY A 221 21.41 18.91 -10.81
C GLY A 221 20.74 17.90 -9.88
N SER A 222 20.84 18.12 -8.61
CA SER A 222 20.35 17.17 -7.60
C SER A 222 18.99 16.65 -8.05
N ARG A 223 18.96 15.39 -8.46
CA ARG A 223 17.72 14.72 -8.91
C ARG A 223 16.80 14.43 -7.72
N SER A 224 16.90 15.26 -6.68
CA SER A 224 16.14 15.13 -5.46
C SER A 224 14.75 15.75 -5.59
N GLN A 225 13.76 15.05 -5.09
CA GLN A 225 12.38 15.51 -5.03
C GLN A 225 11.89 15.52 -3.59
N THR A 226 11.33 16.64 -3.15
CA THR A 226 10.69 16.76 -1.85
C THR A 226 9.17 16.70 -2.03
N ILE A 227 8.55 15.65 -1.50
CA ILE A 227 7.11 15.43 -1.55
C ILE A 227 6.53 15.72 -0.16
N VAL A 228 5.73 16.76 -0.06
CA VAL A 228 5.04 17.16 1.18
C VAL A 228 3.60 16.65 1.12
N ILE A 229 3.22 15.88 2.13
CA ILE A 229 1.90 15.26 2.21
C ILE A 229 1.10 15.94 3.32
N ASP A 230 -0.05 16.49 2.95
CA ASP A 230 -1.00 17.05 3.89
C ASP A 230 -1.73 15.94 4.66
N CYS A 231 -1.43 15.84 5.97
CA CYS A 231 -2.04 14.86 6.87
C CYS A 231 -3.17 15.46 7.74
N PHE A 232 -3.68 16.65 7.37
CA PHE A 232 -4.73 17.32 8.14
C PHE A 232 -6.10 16.64 7.91
N PRO A 233 -6.81 16.19 8.98
CA PRO A 233 -8.01 15.37 8.85
C PRO A 233 -9.15 16.04 8.10
N GLN A 234 -9.27 17.38 8.17
CA GLN A 234 -10.33 18.12 7.48
C GLN A 234 -10.17 18.10 5.95
N GLY A 235 -9.01 17.68 5.44
CA GLY A 235 -8.77 17.45 4.02
C GLY A 235 -9.23 16.08 3.52
N VAL A 236 -9.75 15.20 4.36
CA VAL A 236 -10.15 13.85 3.98
C VAL A 236 -11.62 13.85 3.57
N PHE A 237 -11.89 13.65 2.28
CA PHE A 237 -13.23 13.56 1.70
C PHE A 237 -13.40 12.21 0.98
N GLY A 238 -14.56 11.58 1.16
CA GLY A 238 -14.88 10.26 0.61
C GLY A 238 -15.00 9.18 1.69
N ASP A 239 -15.00 7.93 1.25
CA ASP A 239 -15.19 6.77 2.12
C ASP A 239 -13.89 6.37 2.84
N MET A 240 -14.02 5.53 3.88
CA MET A 240 -12.85 4.99 4.61
C MET A 240 -11.85 4.26 3.69
N LYS A 241 -12.31 3.70 2.59
CA LYS A 241 -11.50 2.90 1.65
C LYS A 241 -10.99 3.74 0.49
N ASP A 242 -11.72 4.77 0.08
CA ASP A 242 -11.43 5.56 -1.11
C ASP A 242 -11.77 7.03 -0.84
N ASN A 243 -10.74 7.84 -0.66
CA ASN A 243 -10.84 9.24 -0.28
C ASN A 243 -9.66 10.05 -0.83
N THR A 244 -9.72 11.36 -0.67
CA THR A 244 -8.68 12.28 -1.14
C THR A 244 -7.30 11.98 -0.55
N PHE A 245 -7.20 11.53 0.70
CA PHE A 245 -5.92 11.19 1.32
C PHE A 245 -5.33 9.91 0.71
N GLU A 246 -6.15 8.88 0.47
CA GLU A 246 -5.71 7.66 -0.23
C GLU A 246 -5.22 7.96 -1.65
N LEU A 247 -5.86 8.92 -2.34
CA LEU A 247 -5.41 9.40 -3.64
C LEU A 247 -4.07 10.13 -3.53
N SER A 248 -3.90 11.02 -2.53
CA SER A 248 -2.62 11.70 -2.28
C SER A 248 -1.48 10.71 -2.03
N ILE A 249 -1.73 9.67 -1.25
CA ILE A 249 -0.75 8.61 -0.99
C ILE A 249 -0.39 7.84 -2.26
N LYS A 250 -1.39 7.51 -3.10
CA LYS A 250 -1.16 6.86 -4.39
C LYS A 250 -0.32 7.72 -5.33
N VAL A 251 -0.58 9.03 -5.36
CA VAL A 251 0.19 10.01 -6.11
C VAL A 251 1.62 10.10 -5.57
N ALA A 252 1.80 10.24 -4.23
CA ALA A 252 3.11 10.28 -3.59
C ALA A 252 3.96 9.05 -3.91
N ALA A 253 3.37 7.85 -3.82
CA ALA A 253 4.04 6.59 -4.15
C ALA A 253 4.44 6.55 -5.64
N SER A 254 3.58 7.04 -6.55
CA SER A 254 3.86 7.07 -7.99
C SER A 254 5.00 8.03 -8.34
N LEU A 255 5.01 9.22 -7.73
CA LEU A 255 6.08 10.20 -7.89
C LEU A 255 7.40 9.69 -7.33
N ALA A 256 7.37 9.13 -6.13
CA ALA A 256 8.55 8.54 -5.51
C ALA A 256 9.15 7.41 -6.35
N TRP A 257 8.31 6.53 -6.90
CA TRP A 257 8.77 5.50 -7.82
C TRP A 257 9.46 6.09 -9.05
N ALA A 258 8.82 7.07 -9.69
CA ALA A 258 9.37 7.69 -10.91
C ALA A 258 10.70 8.41 -10.64
N THR A 259 10.84 9.11 -9.52
CA THR A 259 12.07 9.81 -9.14
C THR A 259 13.22 8.83 -8.89
N LEU A 260 12.99 7.78 -8.12
CA LEU A 260 14.00 6.78 -7.80
C LEU A 260 14.42 5.95 -9.01
N GLU A 261 13.48 5.60 -9.91
CA GLU A 261 13.79 4.87 -11.16
C GLU A 261 14.70 5.67 -12.08
N ASN A 262 14.59 6.99 -12.04
CA ASN A 262 15.47 7.90 -12.76
C ASN A 262 16.79 8.24 -12.01
N GLY A 263 17.08 7.52 -10.91
CA GLY A 263 18.32 7.67 -10.15
C GLY A 263 18.37 8.92 -9.27
N GLY A 264 17.20 9.51 -8.95
CA GLY A 264 17.07 10.60 -7.99
C GLY A 264 16.84 10.10 -6.56
N ASP A 265 16.77 11.03 -5.62
CA ASP A 265 16.43 10.80 -4.21
C ASP A 265 15.09 11.43 -3.90
N VAL A 266 14.35 10.84 -2.96
CA VAL A 266 13.05 11.33 -2.53
C VAL A 266 13.08 11.69 -1.06
N THR A 267 12.69 12.92 -0.74
CA THR A 267 12.43 13.35 0.63
C THR A 267 10.93 13.39 0.86
N ILE A 268 10.44 12.62 1.83
CA ILE A 268 9.04 12.66 2.25
C ILE A 268 8.93 13.54 3.48
N VAL A 269 7.95 14.46 3.42
CA VAL A 269 7.66 15.40 4.48
C VAL A 269 6.18 15.31 4.86
N TYR A 270 5.89 15.23 6.13
CA TYR A 270 4.54 15.26 6.70
C TYR A 270 4.58 15.70 8.16
N ALA A 271 3.43 16.03 8.74
CA ALA A 271 3.31 16.22 10.18
C ALA A 271 2.63 15.00 10.82
N ASP A 272 3.14 14.54 11.96
CA ASP A 272 2.62 13.39 12.70
C ASP A 272 1.34 13.73 13.50
N GLU A 273 0.85 12.76 14.29
CA GLU A 273 -0.35 12.91 15.13
C GLU A 273 -0.18 13.95 16.25
N GLU A 274 1.06 14.29 16.63
CA GLU A 274 1.37 15.32 17.62
C GLU A 274 1.60 16.70 16.97
N GLY A 275 1.58 16.78 15.64
CA GLY A 275 1.84 17.98 14.86
C GLY A 275 3.34 18.25 14.66
N LYS A 276 4.21 17.29 14.93
CA LYS A 276 5.65 17.46 14.70
C LYS A 276 5.98 17.21 13.23
N PRO A 277 6.79 18.07 12.60
CA PRO A 277 7.25 17.84 11.26
C PRO A 277 8.21 16.67 11.19
N PHE A 278 7.97 15.78 10.25
CA PHE A 278 8.83 14.64 9.91
C PHE A 278 9.39 14.83 8.52
N LEU A 279 10.71 14.72 8.40
CA LEU A 279 11.43 14.83 7.13
C LEU A 279 12.42 13.69 7.03
N SER A 280 12.33 12.90 5.97
CA SER A 280 13.23 11.77 5.73
C SER A 280 13.55 11.60 4.27
N ARG A 281 14.84 11.42 3.96
CA ARG A 281 15.36 11.20 2.61
C ARG A 281 15.53 9.71 2.35
N TYR A 282 15.14 9.29 1.15
CA TYR A 282 15.14 7.91 0.72
C TYR A 282 15.83 7.75 -0.63
N THR A 283 16.64 6.71 -0.75
CA THR A 283 17.33 6.28 -1.98
C THR A 283 16.77 4.95 -2.51
N SER A 284 15.80 4.35 -1.81
CA SER A 284 15.15 3.10 -2.18
C SER A 284 13.65 3.17 -1.97
N PHE A 285 12.90 2.40 -2.75
CA PHE A 285 11.44 2.52 -2.82
C PHE A 285 10.70 1.81 -1.68
N THR A 286 11.18 0.64 -1.24
CA THR A 286 10.49 -0.17 -0.22
C THR A 286 10.26 0.57 1.09
N PRO A 287 11.25 1.29 1.69
CA PRO A 287 11.02 2.05 2.91
C PRO A 287 9.98 3.18 2.75
N ILE A 288 9.87 3.77 1.56
CA ILE A 288 8.82 4.76 1.26
C ILE A 288 7.45 4.09 1.28
N LEU A 289 7.30 2.92 0.66
CA LEU A 289 6.04 2.18 0.69
C LEU A 289 5.63 1.78 2.11
N GLU A 290 6.58 1.37 2.95
CA GLU A 290 6.34 1.05 4.37
C GLU A 290 5.89 2.28 5.16
N LEU A 291 6.54 3.43 4.96
CA LEU A 291 6.14 4.68 5.55
C LEU A 291 4.72 5.05 5.11
N LEU A 292 4.48 5.08 3.80
CA LEU A 292 3.19 5.43 3.24
C LEU A 292 2.08 4.45 3.65
N ALA A 293 2.40 3.17 3.87
CA ALA A 293 1.44 2.19 4.39
C ALA A 293 0.97 2.54 5.82
N ARG A 294 1.84 3.12 6.64
CA ARG A 294 1.56 3.49 8.04
C ARG A 294 0.95 4.87 8.19
N LEU A 295 1.13 5.75 7.21
CA LEU A 295 0.75 7.14 7.29
C LEU A 295 -0.78 7.32 7.32
N GLU A 296 -1.29 8.05 8.30
CA GLU A 296 -2.70 8.39 8.48
C GLU A 296 -2.90 9.91 8.50
N ALA A 297 -4.07 10.37 8.07
CA ALA A 297 -4.44 11.79 8.12
C ALA A 297 -4.96 12.14 9.53
N LYS A 298 -4.05 12.35 10.47
CA LYS A 298 -4.37 12.64 11.87
C LYS A 298 -3.63 13.84 12.44
N SER A 299 -2.84 14.55 11.64
CA SER A 299 -2.09 15.71 12.09
C SER A 299 -3.00 16.87 12.46
N PRO A 300 -2.80 17.52 13.61
CA PRO A 300 -3.49 18.75 13.96
C PRO A 300 -2.96 19.97 13.16
N LEU A 301 -1.80 19.83 12.51
CA LEU A 301 -1.11 20.89 11.82
C LEU A 301 -1.57 20.99 10.37
N LYS A 302 -1.92 22.20 9.92
CA LYS A 302 -2.21 22.49 8.52
C LYS A 302 -0.94 22.48 7.66
N LEU A 303 -1.08 22.23 6.37
CA LEU A 303 0.04 22.24 5.44
C LEU A 303 0.81 23.57 5.44
N SER A 304 0.12 24.71 5.50
CA SER A 304 0.75 26.03 5.58
C SER A 304 1.67 26.19 6.79
N SER A 305 1.20 25.80 7.98
CA SER A 305 1.99 25.86 9.20
C SER A 305 3.17 24.88 9.18
N LEU A 306 2.97 23.69 8.62
CA LEU A 306 4.06 22.72 8.42
C LEU A 306 5.19 23.31 7.57
N LEU A 307 4.83 23.99 6.46
CA LEU A 307 5.80 24.59 5.55
C LEU A 307 6.57 25.78 6.13
N GLU A 308 5.97 26.51 7.09
CA GLU A 308 6.63 27.60 7.80
C GLU A 308 7.71 27.12 8.78
N GLU A 309 7.51 25.93 9.38
CA GLU A 309 8.45 25.33 10.33
C GLU A 309 9.63 24.62 9.67
N LEU A 310 9.56 24.37 8.37
CA LEU A 310 10.54 23.56 7.63
C LEU A 310 11.58 24.42 6.91
N ASN A 311 12.84 24.05 7.11
CA ASN A 311 13.93 24.48 6.23
C ASN A 311 14.05 23.43 5.10
N LEU A 312 13.39 23.69 3.99
CA LEU A 312 13.44 22.81 2.82
C LEU A 312 14.72 23.07 2.02
N ASP A 313 15.24 21.99 1.42
CA ASP A 313 16.40 22.05 0.53
C ASP A 313 16.02 22.83 -0.74
N GLU A 314 16.71 23.95 -0.99
CA GLU A 314 16.43 24.86 -2.10
C GLU A 314 16.73 24.23 -3.47
N GLU A 315 17.56 23.18 -3.52
CA GLU A 315 17.95 22.51 -4.76
C GLU A 315 16.97 21.39 -5.15
N SER A 316 16.04 20.99 -4.26
CA SER A 316 15.10 19.92 -4.54
C SER A 316 13.83 20.41 -5.22
N SER A 317 13.30 19.62 -6.18
CA SER A 317 11.98 19.90 -6.77
C SER A 317 10.89 19.67 -5.70
N LEU A 318 10.10 20.70 -5.41
CA LEU A 318 9.10 20.67 -4.35
C LEU A 318 7.72 20.33 -4.90
N VAL A 319 7.12 19.26 -4.35
CA VAL A 319 5.75 18.83 -4.67
C VAL A 319 4.90 18.87 -3.41
N LEU A 320 3.79 19.59 -3.46
CA LEU A 320 2.82 19.73 -2.38
C LEU A 320 1.55 18.94 -2.72
N LEU A 321 1.15 18.02 -1.85
CA LEU A 321 -0.05 17.20 -2.01
C LEU A 321 -1.08 17.60 -0.96
N THR A 322 -2.19 18.21 -1.37
CA THR A 322 -3.29 18.58 -0.48
C THR A 322 -4.64 18.45 -1.18
N SER A 323 -5.70 18.38 -0.41
CA SER A 323 -7.09 18.47 -0.87
C SER A 323 -7.78 19.73 -0.36
N LEU A 324 -7.08 20.56 0.43
CA LEU A 324 -7.64 21.79 0.97
C LEU A 324 -7.13 23.00 0.19
N PRO A 325 -8.04 23.80 -0.38
CA PRO A 325 -7.70 25.12 -0.91
C PRO A 325 -7.49 26.08 0.27
N ASP A 326 -6.25 26.27 0.69
CA ASP A 326 -5.90 27.15 1.81
C ASP A 326 -5.09 28.36 1.29
N GLU A 327 -5.68 29.57 1.40
CA GLU A 327 -5.04 30.81 0.99
C GLU A 327 -3.78 31.13 1.84
N SER A 328 -3.67 30.55 3.03
CA SER A 328 -2.47 30.71 3.87
C SER A 328 -1.19 30.09 3.26
N LEU A 329 -1.32 29.30 2.19
CA LEU A 329 -0.19 28.81 1.39
C LEU A 329 0.46 29.90 0.49
N LEU A 330 -0.29 30.95 0.14
CA LEU A 330 0.17 31.95 -0.84
C LEU A 330 1.50 32.63 -0.47
N PRO A 331 1.75 33.05 0.79
CA PRO A 331 3.03 33.66 1.17
C PRO A 331 4.22 32.73 0.93
N PHE A 332 4.06 31.44 1.26
CA PHE A 332 5.08 30.42 1.04
C PHE A 332 5.33 30.19 -0.46
N LEU A 333 4.28 30.03 -1.25
CA LEU A 333 4.38 29.81 -2.71
C LEU A 333 5.06 30.98 -3.40
N ARG A 334 4.74 32.21 -2.98
CA ARG A 334 5.38 33.44 -3.47
C ARG A 334 6.88 33.45 -3.16
N LYS A 335 7.25 33.16 -1.91
CA LYS A 335 8.66 33.08 -1.48
C LYS A 335 9.44 32.05 -2.32
N GLN A 336 8.88 30.85 -2.53
CA GLN A 336 9.52 29.80 -3.33
C GLN A 336 9.72 30.24 -4.80
N ARG A 337 8.75 30.94 -5.37
CA ARG A 337 8.88 31.49 -6.73
C ARG A 337 9.96 32.58 -6.81
N GLU A 338 10.03 33.45 -5.84
CA GLU A 338 11.06 34.51 -5.75
C GLU A 338 12.47 33.89 -5.64
N MET A 339 12.61 32.74 -4.97
CA MET A 339 13.85 31.95 -4.90
C MET A 339 14.17 31.19 -6.20
N GLY A 340 13.25 31.21 -7.17
CA GLY A 340 13.43 30.55 -8.47
C GLY A 340 13.12 29.06 -8.46
N ASN A 341 12.48 28.54 -7.42
CA ASN A 341 12.04 27.14 -7.31
C ASN A 341 10.51 27.03 -7.11
N PRO A 342 9.70 27.36 -8.16
CA PRO A 342 8.25 27.32 -8.06
C PRO A 342 7.77 25.89 -7.78
N PRO A 343 6.99 25.65 -6.70
CA PRO A 343 6.55 24.32 -6.35
C PRO A 343 5.45 23.81 -7.29
N LEU A 344 5.34 22.48 -7.37
CA LEU A 344 4.21 21.81 -7.99
C LEU A 344 3.16 21.54 -6.93
N LEU A 345 2.01 22.20 -7.04
CA LEU A 345 0.87 21.98 -6.15
C LEU A 345 -0.13 21.01 -6.83
N LEU A 346 -0.27 19.83 -6.26
CA LEU A 346 -1.24 18.84 -6.67
C LEU A 346 -2.43 18.85 -5.72
N LEU A 347 -3.58 19.28 -6.23
CA LEU A 347 -4.83 19.36 -5.50
C LEU A 347 -5.68 18.12 -5.78
N MET A 348 -6.01 17.36 -4.72
CA MET A 348 -6.94 16.23 -4.84
C MET A 348 -8.36 16.77 -4.90
N ASP A 349 -9.06 16.50 -6.00
CA ASP A 349 -10.43 17.01 -6.23
C ASP A 349 -11.44 16.39 -5.27
N ALA A 350 -11.77 17.11 -4.21
CA ALA A 350 -12.76 16.67 -3.23
C ALA A 350 -14.20 16.61 -3.81
N SER A 351 -14.47 17.30 -4.93
CA SER A 351 -15.78 17.22 -5.58
C SER A 351 -16.02 15.84 -6.19
N SER A 352 -14.97 15.19 -6.68
CA SER A 352 -15.02 13.82 -7.18
C SER A 352 -15.29 12.76 -6.08
N PHE A 353 -15.17 13.17 -4.80
CA PHE A 353 -15.49 12.39 -3.60
C PHE A 353 -16.77 12.85 -2.90
N GLY A 354 -17.60 13.62 -3.58
CA GLY A 354 -18.96 14.01 -3.12
C GLY A 354 -19.05 15.33 -2.35
N ARG A 355 -17.97 16.13 -2.27
CA ARG A 355 -18.02 17.45 -1.65
C ARG A 355 -18.40 18.53 -2.67
N THR A 356 -19.51 19.19 -2.50
CA THR A 356 -19.92 20.35 -3.32
C THR A 356 -19.22 21.63 -2.88
N GLY A 357 -18.88 22.51 -3.84
CA GLY A 357 -18.31 23.83 -3.56
C GLY A 357 -16.88 23.80 -2.98
N TRP A 358 -16.06 22.87 -3.43
CA TRP A 358 -14.75 22.59 -2.84
C TRP A 358 -13.73 23.72 -3.02
N PHE A 359 -13.63 24.35 -4.18
CA PHE A 359 -12.77 25.53 -4.35
C PHE A 359 -13.35 26.53 -5.35
N SER A 360 -12.90 27.78 -5.21
CA SER A 360 -13.29 28.87 -6.10
C SER A 360 -12.26 29.06 -7.23
N ALA A 361 -12.75 29.47 -8.41
CA ALA A 361 -11.87 29.85 -9.50
C ALA A 361 -10.82 30.94 -9.11
N PRO A 362 -11.17 31.97 -8.31
CA PRO A 362 -10.21 32.97 -7.84
C PRO A 362 -9.03 32.39 -7.06
N PHE A 363 -9.24 31.38 -6.22
CA PHE A 363 -8.15 30.72 -5.49
C PHE A 363 -7.15 30.07 -6.46
N LEU A 364 -7.64 29.33 -7.45
CA LEU A 364 -6.77 28.69 -8.44
C LEU A 364 -5.96 29.69 -9.25
N GLU A 365 -6.56 30.83 -9.63
CA GLU A 365 -5.88 31.90 -10.35
C GLU A 365 -4.77 32.51 -9.48
N SER A 366 -5.04 32.78 -8.21
CA SER A 366 -4.06 33.32 -7.27
C SER A 366 -2.87 32.38 -7.08
N VAL A 367 -3.11 31.07 -6.95
CA VAL A 367 -2.05 30.07 -6.75
C VAL A 367 -1.23 29.85 -8.04
N ARG A 368 -1.88 29.82 -9.21
CA ARG A 368 -1.19 29.68 -10.51
C ARG A 368 -0.18 30.80 -10.78
N ALA A 369 -0.36 31.97 -10.16
CA ALA A 369 0.62 33.04 -10.24
C ALA A 369 1.97 32.69 -9.60
N PHE A 370 2.02 31.71 -8.67
CA PHE A 370 3.21 31.41 -7.86
C PHE A 370 3.66 29.94 -7.94
N ALA A 371 2.80 29.03 -8.36
CA ALA A 371 3.07 27.60 -8.42
C ALA A 371 2.48 26.96 -9.68
N THR A 372 3.05 25.84 -10.11
CA THR A 372 2.39 24.98 -11.11
C THR A 372 1.29 24.20 -10.40
N VAL A 373 0.03 24.37 -10.83
CA VAL A 373 -1.12 23.76 -10.18
C VAL A 373 -1.76 22.73 -11.09
N ALA A 374 -1.99 21.54 -10.55
CA ALA A 374 -2.80 20.53 -11.21
C ALA A 374 -3.83 19.93 -10.23
N VAL A 375 -5.01 19.64 -10.76
CA VAL A 375 -6.10 19.02 -10.02
C VAL A 375 -6.20 17.57 -10.47
N ILE A 376 -6.31 16.65 -9.50
CA ILE A 376 -6.40 15.21 -9.73
C ILE A 376 -7.71 14.70 -9.11
N GLY A 377 -8.58 14.16 -9.95
CA GLY A 377 -9.85 13.57 -9.54
C GLY A 377 -9.76 12.05 -9.31
N ARG A 378 -10.82 11.50 -8.72
CA ARG A 378 -10.96 10.08 -8.41
C ARG A 378 -10.90 9.18 -9.66
N GLU A 379 -11.55 9.60 -10.75
CA GLU A 379 -11.72 8.84 -11.98
C GLU A 379 -10.63 9.12 -13.02
N ASP A 380 -9.71 10.03 -12.73
CA ASP A 380 -8.64 10.38 -13.65
C ASP A 380 -7.74 9.16 -13.93
N ASN A 381 -7.35 8.99 -15.19
CA ASN A 381 -6.24 8.11 -15.52
C ASN A 381 -4.94 8.72 -14.96
N LEU A 382 -4.59 8.29 -13.75
CA LEU A 382 -3.47 8.87 -13.01
C LEU A 382 -2.17 8.86 -13.80
N LYS A 383 -1.94 7.82 -14.63
CA LYS A 383 -0.74 7.73 -15.47
C LYS A 383 -0.66 8.89 -16.46
N GLU A 384 -1.67 9.04 -17.30
CA GLU A 384 -1.73 10.11 -18.30
C GLU A 384 -1.73 11.49 -17.66
N ARG A 385 -2.41 11.61 -16.49
CA ARG A 385 -2.47 12.87 -15.78
C ARG A 385 -1.11 13.30 -15.26
N LEU A 386 -0.38 12.40 -14.61
CA LEU A 386 0.96 12.66 -14.11
C LEU A 386 1.96 12.93 -15.25
N GLU A 387 1.90 12.20 -16.35
CA GLU A 387 2.73 12.45 -17.53
C GLU A 387 2.50 13.85 -18.11
N LYS A 388 1.25 14.31 -18.23
CA LYS A 388 0.90 15.66 -18.68
C LYS A 388 1.35 16.76 -17.72
N ILE A 389 1.13 16.58 -16.42
CA ILE A 389 1.51 17.55 -15.40
C ILE A 389 3.03 17.75 -15.41
N TRP A 390 3.75 16.66 -15.54
CA TRP A 390 5.21 16.69 -15.55
C TRP A 390 5.77 17.38 -16.78
N ALA A 391 5.20 17.13 -17.95
CA ALA A 391 5.57 17.80 -19.17
C ALA A 391 5.41 19.33 -19.07
N ILE A 392 4.37 19.81 -18.38
CA ILE A 392 4.13 21.26 -18.17
C ILE A 392 5.13 21.83 -17.15
N HIS A 393 5.38 21.12 -16.04
CA HIS A 393 6.25 21.62 -14.98
C HIS A 393 7.73 21.71 -15.43
N SER A 394 8.17 20.82 -16.32
CA SER A 394 9.53 20.83 -16.88
C SER A 394 9.74 21.88 -17.97
N SER A 395 8.68 22.51 -18.49
CA SER A 395 8.76 23.57 -19.52
C SER A 395 8.77 24.99 -18.94
N ILE A 396 8.61 25.15 -17.63
CA ILE A 396 8.66 26.42 -16.89
C ILE A 396 9.97 26.52 -16.10
#